data_8fc073334b597a221ad6687585d1d320
#
_entry.id   8fc073334b597a221ad6687585d1d320
#
_cell.length_a   1.000
_cell.length_b   1.000
_cell.length_c   1.000
_cell.angle_alpha   90.00
_cell.angle_beta   90.00
_cell.angle_gamma   90.00
#
_symmetry.space_group_name_H-M   'P 1'
#
loop_
_entity.id
_entity.type
_entity.pdbx_description
1 polymer ?
#
loop_
_entity_poly.entity_id
_entity_poly.type
_entity_poly.pdbx_seq_one_letter_code
_entity_poly.pdbx_strand_id
1 'polypeptide(L)'
;MRAVVKSVYDRVFDAKEVKGMERILVINPGSTSTKLAVFDADKELFRLSIEHDQRETAKFLRAIDQLDFRKECVLNALKEHDIPLESLSCIVSRGGMLPPCQTGAYDVNADMLRFVNSDHLVKEHISNVGCAVAHAIAEPLNIPALIYDTVSVDELIPEARITGVPELPKESRGHALNTRAMARKCAEEMLHKDFDKCTFIVLHLGGGVSTWLFQNGRAIDMYSDDDSGFGPERCGRLQAAPLVALCYSGKYTEAQLAKLVRGNAGLKAHLGTSDVREVERMIAGGDEHARLIFSALGYSLAKGIGDLATVVSGKVDRIILTGGAAHSKALTGNIISHVEWIAPVEVMAGEYELEALASGALRVLRGEEKPHTFVWNG
;
A
#
# COMPACT_ATOMS: atom_id res chain seq x y z
N MET A 1 -15.75 34.01 -14.23
CA MET A 1 -14.86 33.24 -15.10
C MET A 1 -13.65 32.79 -14.25
N ARG A 2 -13.65 31.56 -13.76
CA ARG A 2 -12.43 31.00 -13.11
C ARG A 2 -11.47 30.63 -14.23
N ALA A 3 -10.32 31.29 -14.28
CA ALA A 3 -9.23 30.85 -15.15
C ALA A 3 -8.85 29.44 -14.73
N VAL A 4 -9.03 28.46 -15.60
CA VAL A 4 -8.52 27.11 -15.43
C VAL A 4 -7.00 27.24 -15.50
N VAL A 5 -6.36 27.18 -14.35
CA VAL A 5 -4.89 27.06 -14.28
C VAL A 5 -4.59 25.67 -14.83
N LYS A 6 -4.02 25.63 -16.06
CA LYS A 6 -3.54 24.37 -16.64
C LYS A 6 -2.57 23.71 -15.64
N SER A 7 -2.74 22.43 -15.37
CA SER A 7 -1.83 21.67 -14.52
C SER A 7 -0.41 21.67 -15.13
N VAL A 8 0.60 21.38 -14.33
CA VAL A 8 1.98 21.21 -14.86
C VAL A 8 1.98 20.08 -15.90
N TYR A 9 1.16 19.06 -15.70
CA TYR A 9 0.92 17.99 -16.66
C TYR A 9 0.45 18.53 -18.02
N ASP A 10 -0.62 19.34 -18.06
CA ASP A 10 -1.14 19.91 -19.31
C ASP A 10 -0.08 20.78 -20.02
N ARG A 11 0.80 21.47 -19.27
CA ARG A 11 1.88 22.29 -19.83
C ARG A 11 3.02 21.47 -20.41
N VAL A 12 3.42 20.39 -19.76
CA VAL A 12 4.52 19.50 -20.19
C VAL A 12 4.12 18.68 -21.42
N PHE A 13 2.86 18.29 -21.53
CA PHE A 13 2.37 17.49 -22.66
C PHE A 13 1.85 18.31 -23.85
N ASP A 14 1.49 19.60 -23.67
CA ASP A 14 1.29 20.54 -24.81
C ASP A 14 2.61 20.91 -25.52
N ALA A 15 3.75 20.79 -24.85
CA ALA A 15 5.07 20.95 -25.44
C ALA A 15 5.52 19.60 -26.03
N LYS A 16 5.16 19.32 -27.28
CA LYS A 16 5.74 18.23 -28.07
C LYS A 16 7.27 18.34 -28.05
N GLU A 17 7.90 17.28 -27.49
CA GLU A 17 9.34 16.97 -27.43
C GLU A 17 9.92 16.93 -26.03
N VAL A 18 9.44 15.98 -25.19
CA VAL A 18 10.34 15.37 -24.19
C VAL A 18 10.79 14.01 -24.73
N LYS A 19 11.55 14.04 -25.83
CA LYS A 19 12.37 12.91 -26.26
C LYS A 19 13.71 13.03 -25.55
N GLY A 20 13.95 12.19 -24.53
CA GLY A 20 15.32 12.05 -24.08
C GLY A 20 15.55 11.30 -22.78
N MET A 21 14.90 11.60 -21.69
CA MET A 21 15.14 10.90 -20.42
C MET A 21 13.82 10.69 -19.69
N GLU A 22 13.50 9.42 -19.38
CA GLU A 22 12.36 9.05 -18.53
C GLU A 22 12.86 8.80 -17.11
N ARG A 23 13.58 9.79 -16.53
CA ARG A 23 14.17 9.66 -15.20
C ARG A 23 13.19 10.02 -14.11
N ILE A 24 12.88 9.05 -13.28
CA ILE A 24 11.83 9.12 -12.26
C ILE A 24 12.43 8.98 -10.87
N LEU A 25 12.22 9.99 -10.02
CA LEU A 25 12.48 9.89 -8.59
C LEU A 25 11.23 9.32 -7.88
N VAL A 26 11.43 8.24 -7.15
CA VAL A 26 10.39 7.58 -6.35
C VAL A 26 10.65 7.84 -4.87
N ILE A 27 9.62 8.27 -4.14
CA ILE A 27 9.68 8.55 -2.70
C ILE A 27 8.58 7.77 -1.97
N ASN A 28 8.97 6.93 -1.01
CA ASN A 28 8.02 6.17 -0.18
C ASN A 28 8.30 6.42 1.31
N PRO A 29 7.64 7.43 1.92
CA PRO A 29 7.81 7.74 3.33
C PRO A 29 7.18 6.67 4.22
N GLY A 30 7.99 6.09 5.12
CA GLY A 30 7.56 5.24 6.23
C GLY A 30 7.69 5.96 7.57
N SER A 31 7.15 5.37 8.64
CA SER A 31 7.20 5.96 9.99
C SER A 31 8.63 6.13 10.51
N THR A 32 9.50 5.15 10.25
CA THR A 32 10.88 5.10 10.74
C THR A 32 11.92 5.31 9.65
N SER A 33 11.49 5.40 8.37
CA SER A 33 12.42 5.53 7.24
C SER A 33 11.80 6.29 6.07
N THR A 34 12.63 6.70 5.12
CA THR A 34 12.21 7.12 3.78
C THR A 34 12.91 6.23 2.77
N LYS A 35 12.16 5.36 2.11
CA LYS A 35 12.68 4.59 0.99
C LYS A 35 12.61 5.44 -0.28
N LEU A 36 13.67 5.48 -1.03
CA LEU A 36 13.73 6.17 -2.32
C LEU A 36 14.47 5.35 -3.36
N ALA A 37 14.14 5.59 -4.61
CA ALA A 37 14.85 5.05 -5.75
C ALA A 37 14.81 6.02 -6.92
N VAL A 38 15.77 5.91 -7.82
CA VAL A 38 15.76 6.60 -9.12
C VAL A 38 15.77 5.55 -10.22
N PHE A 39 14.86 5.71 -11.16
CA PHE A 39 14.76 4.88 -12.34
C PHE A 39 15.06 5.70 -13.60
N ASP A 40 15.65 5.07 -14.60
CA ASP A 40 15.76 5.57 -15.95
C ASP A 40 14.93 4.64 -16.84
N ALA A 41 13.75 5.08 -17.21
CA ALA A 41 12.65 4.25 -17.69
C ALA A 41 12.31 3.14 -16.67
N ASP A 42 12.48 1.87 -17.04
CA ASP A 42 12.25 0.68 -16.21
C ASP A 42 13.51 0.23 -15.45
N LYS A 43 14.67 0.82 -15.73
CA LYS A 43 15.94 0.46 -15.11
C LYS A 43 16.18 1.22 -13.83
N GLU A 44 16.27 0.52 -12.71
CA GLU A 44 16.70 1.09 -11.44
C GLU A 44 18.18 1.53 -11.51
N LEU A 45 18.45 2.80 -11.20
CA LEU A 45 19.81 3.34 -11.10
C LEU A 45 20.36 3.16 -9.68
N PHE A 46 19.56 3.49 -8.68
CA PHE A 46 19.89 3.20 -7.28
C PHE A 46 18.61 3.14 -6.43
N ARG A 47 18.76 2.51 -5.25
CA ARG A 47 17.74 2.40 -4.21
C ARG A 47 18.38 2.64 -2.85
N LEU A 48 17.69 3.36 -1.97
CA LEU A 48 18.17 3.67 -0.63
C LEU A 48 17.01 3.64 0.36
N SER A 49 17.26 3.15 1.57
CA SER A 49 16.40 3.34 2.74
C SER A 49 17.13 4.25 3.73
N ILE A 50 16.61 5.44 3.94
CA ILE A 50 17.14 6.40 4.91
C ILE A 50 16.40 6.16 6.22
N GLU A 51 17.08 5.59 7.21
CA GLU A 51 16.53 5.38 8.54
C GLU A 51 16.50 6.71 9.31
N HIS A 52 15.41 6.94 10.05
CA HIS A 52 15.22 8.15 10.84
C HIS A 52 15.27 7.81 12.34
N ASP A 53 16.04 8.56 13.11
CA ASP A 53 16.02 8.47 14.58
C ASP A 53 14.62 8.85 15.07
N GLN A 54 14.00 7.95 15.83
CA GLN A 54 12.68 8.18 16.41
C GLN A 54 12.63 9.44 17.31
N ARG A 55 13.76 9.82 17.92
CA ARG A 55 13.87 11.05 18.71
C ARG A 55 13.78 12.31 17.86
N GLU A 56 14.25 12.25 16.60
CA GLU A 56 14.12 13.35 15.64
C GLU A 56 12.68 13.44 15.11
N THR A 57 12.10 12.31 14.71
CA THR A 57 10.73 12.29 14.18
C THR A 57 9.66 12.59 15.22
N ALA A 58 9.91 12.27 16.50
CA ALA A 58 9.00 12.58 17.62
C ALA A 58 8.89 14.08 17.94
N LYS A 59 9.76 14.93 17.40
CA LYS A 59 9.68 16.41 17.55
C LYS A 59 8.52 17.00 16.75
N PHE A 60 8.01 16.30 15.76
CA PHE A 60 6.95 16.75 14.87
C PHE A 60 5.59 16.27 15.37
N LEU A 61 4.63 17.19 15.49
CA LEU A 61 3.29 16.88 15.97
C LEU A 61 2.45 16.18 14.89
N ARG A 62 2.62 16.60 13.63
CA ARG A 62 1.89 16.07 12.49
C ARG A 62 2.86 15.49 11.46
N ALA A 63 2.39 14.54 10.67
CA ALA A 63 3.17 13.95 9.59
C ALA A 63 3.67 15.02 8.59
N ILE A 64 2.83 15.99 8.27
CA ILE A 64 3.14 17.06 7.31
C ILE A 64 4.26 18.00 7.81
N ASP A 65 4.42 18.16 9.12
CA ASP A 65 5.48 19.00 9.71
C ASP A 65 6.88 18.44 9.41
N GLN A 66 6.98 17.18 8.96
CA GLN A 66 8.24 16.55 8.55
C GLN A 66 8.65 16.91 7.11
N LEU A 67 7.92 17.80 6.41
CA LEU A 67 8.17 18.14 5.01
C LEU A 67 9.63 18.53 4.74
N ASP A 68 10.12 19.57 5.40
CA ASP A 68 11.47 20.09 5.15
C ASP A 68 12.54 19.07 5.55
N PHE A 69 12.38 18.42 6.70
CA PHE A 69 13.28 17.36 7.15
C PHE A 69 13.42 16.24 6.10
N ARG A 70 12.29 15.73 5.59
CA ARG A 70 12.32 14.63 4.61
C ARG A 70 12.77 15.09 3.23
N LYS A 71 12.42 16.30 2.82
CA LYS A 71 12.92 16.91 1.58
C LYS A 71 14.45 17.01 1.60
N GLU A 72 15.04 17.52 2.68
CA GLU A 72 16.50 17.58 2.85
C GLU A 72 17.15 16.20 2.76
N CYS A 73 16.59 15.19 3.43
CA CYS A 73 17.08 13.82 3.34
C CYS A 73 17.12 13.31 1.89
N VAL A 74 16.05 13.57 1.12
CA VAL A 74 15.98 13.16 -0.30
C VAL A 74 17.01 13.90 -1.14
N LEU A 75 17.12 15.23 -0.99
CA LEU A 75 18.07 16.04 -1.76
C LEU A 75 19.52 15.65 -1.46
N ASN A 76 19.85 15.38 -0.21
CA ASN A 76 21.19 14.91 0.17
C ASN A 76 21.50 13.55 -0.46
N ALA A 77 20.54 12.61 -0.42
CA ALA A 77 20.73 11.31 -1.05
C ALA A 77 20.96 11.40 -2.57
N LEU A 78 20.21 12.27 -3.28
CA LEU A 78 20.43 12.50 -4.71
C LEU A 78 21.83 13.06 -4.97
N LYS A 79 22.28 14.02 -4.16
CA LYS A 79 23.63 14.61 -4.27
C LYS A 79 24.73 13.57 -4.00
N GLU A 80 24.59 12.74 -2.99
CA GLU A 80 25.54 11.67 -2.64
C GLU A 80 25.66 10.58 -3.73
N HIS A 81 24.63 10.43 -4.55
CA HIS A 81 24.60 9.47 -5.67
C HIS A 81 24.80 10.13 -7.05
N ASP A 82 25.28 11.37 -7.08
CA ASP A 82 25.57 12.12 -8.31
C ASP A 82 24.36 12.19 -9.28
N ILE A 83 23.15 12.34 -8.74
CA ILE A 83 21.94 12.54 -9.54
C ILE A 83 21.60 14.04 -9.63
N PRO A 84 21.82 14.69 -10.77
CA PRO A 84 21.41 16.08 -10.95
C PRO A 84 19.90 16.22 -10.93
N LEU A 85 19.38 17.21 -10.21
CA LEU A 85 17.93 17.44 -10.11
C LEU A 85 17.31 17.73 -11.49
N GLU A 86 18.04 18.44 -12.34
CA GLU A 86 17.61 18.83 -13.69
C GLU A 86 17.51 17.63 -14.64
N SER A 87 18.06 16.48 -14.25
CA SER A 87 17.92 15.22 -15.00
C SER A 87 16.61 14.50 -14.76
N LEU A 88 15.83 14.93 -13.74
CA LEU A 88 14.56 14.30 -13.40
C LEU A 88 13.46 14.76 -14.36
N SER A 89 12.62 13.82 -14.78
CA SER A 89 11.45 14.06 -15.64
C SER A 89 10.13 14.03 -14.86
N CYS A 90 10.10 13.35 -13.71
CA CYS A 90 8.94 13.22 -12.86
C CYS A 90 9.35 12.81 -11.45
N ILE A 91 8.55 13.21 -10.46
CA ILE A 91 8.69 12.72 -9.08
C ILE A 91 7.37 12.05 -8.71
N VAL A 92 7.44 10.81 -8.23
CA VAL A 92 6.27 10.07 -7.77
C VAL A 92 6.44 9.64 -6.31
N SER A 93 5.39 9.83 -5.53
CA SER A 93 5.38 9.39 -4.14
C SER A 93 4.21 8.45 -3.86
N ARG A 94 4.37 7.64 -2.80
CA ARG A 94 3.23 6.92 -2.23
C ARG A 94 2.21 7.93 -1.72
N GLY A 95 0.95 7.77 -2.14
CA GLY A 95 -0.14 8.56 -1.61
C GLY A 95 -0.52 8.17 -0.19
N GLY A 96 -0.97 9.15 0.60
CA GLY A 96 -1.42 8.97 1.97
C GLY A 96 -2.91 8.64 2.09
N MET A 97 -3.48 9.02 3.25
CA MET A 97 -4.89 8.84 3.59
C MET A 97 -5.71 9.98 2.97
N LEU A 98 -6.05 9.83 1.71
CA LEU A 98 -7.01 10.68 1.00
C LEU A 98 -8.45 10.18 1.25
N PRO A 99 -9.49 10.97 0.91
CA PRO A 99 -10.83 10.43 0.72
C PRO A 99 -10.83 9.27 -0.27
N PRO A 100 -11.86 8.40 -0.27
CA PRO A 100 -11.98 7.32 -1.24
C PRO A 100 -11.74 7.81 -2.67
N CYS A 101 -10.84 7.17 -3.39
CA CYS A 101 -10.38 7.62 -4.69
C CYS A 101 -10.23 6.47 -5.68
N GLN A 102 -10.16 6.79 -6.96
CA GLN A 102 -9.94 5.82 -8.02
C GLN A 102 -8.48 5.34 -8.01
N THR A 103 -8.24 4.18 -8.61
CA THR A 103 -6.88 3.69 -8.89
C THR A 103 -6.13 4.59 -9.88
N GLY A 104 -4.81 4.51 -9.87
CA GLY A 104 -3.94 5.18 -10.83
C GLY A 104 -3.22 6.40 -10.27
N ALA A 105 -2.67 7.17 -11.19
CA ALA A 105 -1.93 8.38 -10.88
C ALA A 105 -2.86 9.56 -10.51
N TYR A 106 -2.43 10.36 -9.56
CA TYR A 106 -3.00 11.67 -9.27
C TYR A 106 -1.91 12.73 -9.37
N ASP A 107 -2.22 13.83 -10.06
CA ASP A 107 -1.38 15.02 -10.06
C ASP A 107 -1.43 15.68 -8.68
N VAL A 108 -0.25 15.97 -8.11
CA VAL A 108 -0.19 16.67 -6.82
C VAL A 108 -0.48 18.15 -7.05
N ASN A 109 -1.70 18.55 -6.79
CA ASN A 109 -2.21 19.88 -7.02
C ASN A 109 -2.44 20.66 -5.71
N ALA A 110 -2.82 21.93 -5.84
CA ALA A 110 -3.07 22.80 -4.69
C ALA A 110 -4.18 22.29 -3.76
N ASP A 111 -5.20 21.62 -4.29
CA ASP A 111 -6.29 21.06 -3.48
C ASP A 111 -5.78 19.89 -2.61
N MET A 112 -4.95 19.01 -3.17
CA MET A 112 -4.34 17.92 -2.43
C MET A 112 -3.42 18.46 -1.32
N LEU A 113 -2.58 19.45 -1.62
CA LEU A 113 -1.71 20.07 -0.63
C LEU A 113 -2.50 20.77 0.49
N ARG A 114 -3.60 21.44 0.16
CA ARG A 114 -4.49 22.02 1.17
C ARG A 114 -5.14 20.95 2.04
N PHE A 115 -5.60 19.86 1.43
CA PHE A 115 -6.22 18.75 2.15
C PHE A 115 -5.26 18.11 3.15
N VAL A 116 -4.03 17.74 2.75
CA VAL A 116 -3.06 17.10 3.66
C VAL A 116 -2.54 18.03 4.75
N ASN A 117 -2.70 19.34 4.59
CA ASN A 117 -2.40 20.34 5.61
C ASN A 117 -3.60 20.67 6.52
N SER A 118 -4.80 20.22 6.19
CA SER A 118 -6.03 20.54 6.93
C SER A 118 -6.24 19.63 8.15
N ASP A 119 -7.21 20.01 8.99
CA ASP A 119 -7.68 19.17 10.11
C ASP A 119 -8.75 18.15 9.68
N HIS A 120 -9.07 18.09 8.38
CA HIS A 120 -10.04 17.15 7.80
C HIS A 120 -9.43 15.78 7.43
N LEU A 121 -8.17 15.55 7.77
CA LEU A 121 -7.55 14.23 7.60
C LEU A 121 -8.32 13.18 8.40
N VAL A 122 -8.78 12.14 7.72
CA VAL A 122 -9.46 11.00 8.36
C VAL A 122 -8.55 10.34 9.41
N LYS A 123 -7.24 10.32 9.13
CA LYS A 123 -6.20 9.81 10.04
C LYS A 123 -4.84 10.38 9.65
N GLU A 124 -4.08 10.78 10.64
CA GLU A 124 -2.65 11.09 10.44
C GLU A 124 -1.89 9.84 9.98
N HIS A 125 -1.22 9.95 8.87
CA HIS A 125 -0.37 8.90 8.31
C HIS A 125 0.86 9.51 7.68
N ILE A 126 2.01 8.89 7.89
CA ILE A 126 3.27 9.43 7.41
C ILE A 126 3.33 9.56 5.88
N SER A 127 2.63 8.70 5.14
CA SER A 127 2.56 8.82 3.68
C SER A 127 1.91 10.13 3.20
N ASN A 128 1.18 10.86 4.07
CA ASN A 128 0.58 12.14 3.71
C ASN A 128 1.66 13.20 3.39
N VAL A 129 2.85 13.12 4.00
CA VAL A 129 3.95 14.05 3.69
C VAL A 129 4.53 13.79 2.30
N GLY A 130 4.35 12.58 1.75
CA GLY A 130 4.98 12.17 0.49
C GLY A 130 4.59 13.05 -0.70
N CYS A 131 3.31 13.38 -0.86
CA CYS A 131 2.86 14.28 -1.93
C CYS A 131 3.47 15.68 -1.80
N ALA A 132 3.57 16.20 -0.57
CA ALA A 132 4.15 17.53 -0.34
C ALA A 132 5.65 17.54 -0.62
N VAL A 133 6.41 16.49 -0.23
CA VAL A 133 7.84 16.35 -0.55
C VAL A 133 8.04 16.26 -2.07
N ALA A 134 7.24 15.42 -2.76
CA ALA A 134 7.32 15.29 -4.21
C ALA A 134 7.07 16.64 -4.90
N HIS A 135 6.03 17.35 -4.50
CA HIS A 135 5.70 18.67 -5.05
C HIS A 135 6.80 19.70 -4.78
N ALA A 136 7.28 19.80 -3.53
CA ALA A 136 8.30 20.79 -3.15
C ALA A 136 9.65 20.61 -3.87
N ILE A 137 9.94 19.41 -4.39
CA ILE A 137 11.13 19.16 -5.22
C ILE A 137 10.81 19.37 -6.71
N ALA A 138 9.62 18.99 -7.18
CA ALA A 138 9.24 19.04 -8.58
C ALA A 138 8.90 20.47 -9.08
N GLU A 139 8.26 21.27 -8.24
CA GLU A 139 7.78 22.61 -8.60
C GLU A 139 8.90 23.54 -9.13
N PRO A 140 10.08 23.67 -8.45
CA PRO A 140 11.18 24.50 -8.95
C PRO A 140 11.76 24.01 -10.30
N LEU A 141 11.60 22.70 -10.59
CA LEU A 141 12.07 22.06 -11.81
C LEU A 141 11.03 22.12 -12.94
N ASN A 142 9.82 22.56 -12.63
CA ASN A 142 8.67 22.58 -13.56
C ASN A 142 8.38 21.20 -14.19
N ILE A 143 8.51 20.12 -13.39
CA ILE A 143 8.19 18.73 -13.77
C ILE A 143 6.99 18.21 -12.99
N PRO A 144 6.31 17.14 -13.46
CA PRO A 144 5.18 16.54 -12.74
C PRO A 144 5.57 16.00 -11.37
N ALA A 145 4.72 16.25 -10.35
CA ALA A 145 4.71 15.54 -9.08
C ALA A 145 3.45 14.68 -9.02
N LEU A 146 3.61 13.38 -8.82
CA LEU A 146 2.53 12.40 -8.82
C LEU A 146 2.46 11.67 -7.49
N ILE A 147 1.26 11.19 -7.14
CA ILE A 147 1.06 10.04 -6.26
C ILE A 147 0.40 8.92 -7.05
N TYR A 148 0.60 7.67 -6.62
CA TYR A 148 0.07 6.52 -7.33
C TYR A 148 -0.52 5.48 -6.38
N ASP A 149 -1.70 4.93 -6.70
CA ASP A 149 -2.42 3.88 -5.96
C ASP A 149 -2.35 4.06 -4.45
N THR A 150 -3.01 5.10 -3.96
CA THR A 150 -3.01 5.43 -2.52
C THR A 150 -3.65 4.31 -1.71
N VAL A 151 -3.42 4.31 -0.39
CA VAL A 151 -4.08 3.36 0.53
C VAL A 151 -5.60 3.51 0.59
N SER A 152 -6.13 4.60 0.03
CA SER A 152 -7.57 4.94 -0.04
C SER A 152 -8.20 4.61 -1.40
N VAL A 153 -7.50 3.86 -2.27
CA VAL A 153 -8.11 3.36 -3.51
C VAL A 153 -9.34 2.53 -3.17
N ASP A 154 -10.48 2.91 -3.75
CA ASP A 154 -11.77 2.29 -3.48
C ASP A 154 -12.57 2.04 -4.75
N GLU A 155 -12.53 0.79 -5.21
CA GLU A 155 -13.22 0.29 -6.39
C GLU A 155 -14.21 -0.82 -6.06
N LEU A 156 -14.53 -0.99 -4.75
CA LEU A 156 -15.43 -2.02 -4.28
C LEU A 156 -16.79 -1.94 -4.98
N ILE A 157 -17.34 -3.09 -5.33
CA ILE A 157 -18.73 -3.16 -5.81
C ILE A 157 -19.71 -2.79 -4.69
N PRO A 158 -20.92 -2.32 -5.00
CA PRO A 158 -21.89 -1.91 -3.99
C PRO A 158 -22.17 -2.99 -2.95
N GLU A 159 -22.28 -4.24 -3.36
CA GLU A 159 -22.56 -5.38 -2.48
C GLU A 159 -21.44 -5.62 -1.45
N ALA A 160 -20.18 -5.39 -1.84
CA ALA A 160 -19.04 -5.56 -0.94
C ALA A 160 -19.00 -4.52 0.18
N ARG A 161 -19.70 -3.39 0.04
CA ARG A 161 -19.73 -2.30 1.02
C ARG A 161 -20.76 -2.52 2.12
N ILE A 162 -21.78 -3.31 1.84
CA ILE A 162 -22.92 -3.47 2.73
C ILE A 162 -22.57 -4.45 3.86
N THR A 163 -22.70 -3.97 5.09
CA THR A 163 -22.63 -4.81 6.30
C THR A 163 -24.03 -4.98 6.92
N GLY A 164 -24.13 -5.79 7.95
CA GLY A 164 -25.37 -5.93 8.73
C GLY A 164 -25.72 -4.69 9.57
N VAL A 165 -24.83 -3.67 9.63
CA VAL A 165 -25.01 -2.44 10.41
C VAL A 165 -24.79 -1.25 9.47
N PRO A 166 -25.86 -0.52 9.08
CA PRO A 166 -25.75 0.57 8.08
C PRO A 166 -24.77 1.68 8.44
N GLU A 167 -24.55 1.94 9.73
CA GLU A 167 -23.60 2.95 10.23
C GLU A 167 -22.15 2.51 10.11
N LEU A 168 -21.89 1.23 9.80
CA LEU A 168 -20.55 0.66 9.69
C LEU A 168 -20.35 0.00 8.31
N PRO A 169 -20.35 0.78 7.21
CA PRO A 169 -20.08 0.24 5.89
C PRO A 169 -18.64 -0.29 5.82
N LYS A 170 -18.41 -1.27 4.94
CA LYS A 170 -17.05 -1.73 4.63
C LYS A 170 -16.30 -0.66 3.87
N GLU A 171 -15.08 -0.38 4.32
CA GLU A 171 -14.17 0.56 3.70
C GLU A 171 -13.04 -0.18 2.98
N SER A 172 -12.61 0.35 1.83
CA SER A 172 -11.43 -0.15 1.13
C SER A 172 -10.17 0.45 1.75
N ARG A 173 -9.40 -0.37 2.46
CA ARG A 173 -8.12 0.05 3.06
C ARG A 173 -7.12 -1.10 3.04
N GLY A 174 -5.99 -0.90 2.36
CA GLY A 174 -4.97 -1.94 2.32
C GLY A 174 -3.81 -1.62 1.37
N HIS A 175 -3.10 -2.66 0.99
CA HIS A 175 -1.86 -2.55 0.20
C HIS A 175 -2.15 -2.52 -1.32
N ALA A 176 -3.03 -1.60 -1.76
CA ALA A 176 -3.48 -1.50 -3.16
C ALA A 176 -2.32 -1.44 -4.14
N LEU A 177 -1.32 -0.57 -3.88
CA LEU A 177 -0.16 -0.37 -4.74
C LEU A 177 0.59 -1.69 -5.01
N ASN A 178 1.03 -2.38 -3.94
CA ASN A 178 1.80 -3.62 -4.10
C ASN A 178 0.97 -4.76 -4.71
N THR A 179 -0.28 -4.93 -4.25
CA THR A 179 -1.12 -6.05 -4.71
C THR A 179 -1.51 -5.91 -6.18
N ARG A 180 -1.83 -4.69 -6.62
CA ARG A 180 -2.12 -4.40 -8.03
C ARG A 180 -0.88 -4.58 -8.91
N ALA A 181 0.28 -4.11 -8.45
CA ALA A 181 1.54 -4.29 -9.19
C ALA A 181 1.86 -5.77 -9.39
N MET A 182 1.68 -6.60 -8.36
CA MET A 182 1.89 -8.04 -8.46
C MET A 182 0.88 -8.73 -9.38
N ALA A 183 -0.38 -8.30 -9.35
CA ALA A 183 -1.40 -8.82 -10.27
C ALA A 183 -1.08 -8.46 -11.73
N ARG A 184 -0.67 -7.21 -12.01
CA ARG A 184 -0.22 -6.80 -13.36
C ARG A 184 0.99 -7.60 -13.81
N LYS A 185 2.01 -7.71 -12.98
CA LYS A 185 3.21 -8.48 -13.27
C LYS A 185 2.91 -9.95 -13.55
N CYS A 186 2.04 -10.56 -12.75
CA CYS A 186 1.61 -11.95 -13.00
C CYS A 186 0.84 -12.10 -14.33
N ALA A 187 -0.04 -11.14 -14.66
CA ALA A 187 -0.76 -11.15 -15.93
C ALA A 187 0.20 -11.09 -17.12
N GLU A 188 1.16 -10.18 -17.09
CA GLU A 188 2.12 -9.93 -18.16
C GLU A 188 3.15 -11.06 -18.29
N GLU A 189 3.86 -11.39 -17.20
CA GLU A 189 5.02 -12.29 -17.25
C GLU A 189 4.65 -13.76 -17.20
N MET A 190 3.54 -14.13 -16.53
CA MET A 190 3.18 -15.54 -16.33
C MET A 190 2.00 -15.99 -17.19
N LEU A 191 1.02 -15.11 -17.41
CA LEU A 191 -0.16 -15.43 -18.20
C LEU A 191 -0.09 -14.91 -19.65
N HIS A 192 0.81 -13.95 -19.92
CA HIS A 192 0.91 -13.25 -21.21
C HIS A 192 -0.44 -12.67 -21.65
N LYS A 193 -1.15 -12.06 -20.70
CA LYS A 193 -2.47 -11.46 -20.87
C LYS A 193 -2.48 -10.02 -20.35
N ASP A 194 -3.39 -9.22 -20.86
CA ASP A 194 -3.69 -7.92 -20.28
C ASP A 194 -4.32 -8.10 -18.89
N PHE A 195 -3.92 -7.28 -17.93
CA PHE A 195 -4.43 -7.34 -16.56
C PHE A 195 -5.96 -7.17 -16.46
N ASP A 196 -6.54 -6.35 -17.35
CA ASP A 196 -7.98 -6.10 -17.43
C ASP A 196 -8.80 -7.29 -18.00
N LYS A 197 -8.13 -8.38 -18.41
CA LYS A 197 -8.75 -9.63 -18.87
C LYS A 197 -8.59 -10.78 -17.88
N CYS A 198 -8.07 -10.49 -16.69
CA CYS A 198 -7.75 -11.50 -15.69
C CYS A 198 -8.55 -11.30 -14.40
N THR A 199 -8.62 -12.39 -13.62
CA THR A 199 -9.16 -12.41 -12.26
C THR A 199 -8.11 -12.94 -11.30
N PHE A 200 -7.71 -12.15 -10.30
CA PHE A 200 -6.70 -12.50 -9.33
C PHE A 200 -7.21 -12.33 -7.89
N ILE A 201 -6.79 -13.24 -7.01
CA ILE A 201 -6.84 -13.01 -5.56
C ILE A 201 -5.39 -12.81 -5.11
N VAL A 202 -5.10 -11.64 -4.53
CA VAL A 202 -3.75 -11.28 -4.08
C VAL A 202 -3.74 -11.07 -2.58
N LEU A 203 -2.97 -11.89 -1.87
CA LEU A 203 -2.74 -11.79 -0.44
C LEU A 203 -1.38 -11.14 -0.18
N HIS A 204 -1.40 -9.94 0.39
CA HIS A 204 -0.20 -9.28 0.91
C HIS A 204 0.05 -9.69 2.36
N LEU A 205 1.23 -10.24 2.61
CA LEU A 205 1.72 -10.74 3.88
C LEU A 205 2.85 -9.83 4.40
N GLY A 206 2.51 -8.85 5.22
CA GLY A 206 3.44 -7.92 5.84
C GLY A 206 3.18 -7.78 7.35
N GLY A 207 3.64 -6.69 7.96
CA GLY A 207 3.23 -6.31 9.31
C GLY A 207 1.72 -6.08 9.42
N GLY A 208 1.10 -5.52 8.37
CA GLY A 208 -0.32 -5.58 8.06
C GLY A 208 -0.59 -6.64 6.98
N VAL A 209 -1.81 -7.14 6.94
CA VAL A 209 -2.27 -8.13 5.96
C VAL A 209 -3.46 -7.58 5.21
N SER A 210 -3.52 -7.77 3.90
CA SER A 210 -4.73 -7.50 3.12
C SER A 210 -4.87 -8.46 1.95
N THR A 211 -6.10 -8.87 1.66
CA THR A 211 -6.42 -9.76 0.56
C THR A 211 -7.29 -9.00 -0.43
N TRP A 212 -6.92 -8.97 -1.69
CA TRP A 212 -7.59 -8.21 -2.74
C TRP A 212 -8.11 -9.13 -3.83
N LEU A 213 -9.32 -8.89 -4.30
CA LEU A 213 -9.92 -9.52 -5.46
C LEU A 213 -9.91 -8.52 -6.62
N PHE A 214 -9.09 -8.80 -7.61
CA PHE A 214 -9.08 -8.07 -8.88
C PHE A 214 -9.85 -8.83 -9.94
N GLN A 215 -10.77 -8.14 -10.62
CA GLN A 215 -11.47 -8.65 -11.78
C GLN A 215 -11.54 -7.59 -12.87
N ASN A 216 -11.15 -7.94 -14.08
CA ASN A 216 -11.15 -7.03 -15.22
C ASN A 216 -10.44 -5.69 -14.94
N GLY A 217 -9.27 -5.76 -14.31
CA GLY A 217 -8.46 -4.59 -13.98
C GLY A 217 -8.89 -3.81 -12.72
N ARG A 218 -10.02 -4.15 -12.08
CA ARG A 218 -10.59 -3.44 -10.92
C ARG A 218 -10.49 -4.26 -9.64
N ALA A 219 -10.27 -3.60 -8.52
CA ALA A 219 -10.32 -4.18 -7.19
C ALA A 219 -11.77 -4.21 -6.68
N ILE A 220 -12.53 -5.25 -7.03
CA ILE A 220 -13.98 -5.32 -6.80
C ILE A 220 -14.37 -5.68 -5.37
N ASP A 221 -13.48 -6.33 -4.62
CA ASP A 221 -13.65 -6.65 -3.21
C ASP A 221 -12.27 -6.81 -2.54
N MET A 222 -12.23 -6.73 -1.21
CA MET A 222 -11.00 -6.94 -0.47
C MET A 222 -11.30 -7.25 1.00
N TYR A 223 -10.31 -7.80 1.68
CA TYR A 223 -10.24 -7.83 3.14
C TYR A 223 -9.02 -7.07 3.62
N SER A 224 -9.22 -6.19 4.58
CA SER A 224 -8.18 -5.46 5.30
C SER A 224 -7.62 -6.28 6.46
N ASP A 225 -6.70 -5.72 7.21
CA ASP A 225 -6.18 -6.31 8.44
C ASP A 225 -7.19 -6.25 9.62
N ASP A 226 -8.37 -5.67 9.43
CA ASP A 226 -9.44 -5.61 10.42
C ASP A 226 -10.51 -6.71 10.18
N ASP A 227 -10.67 -7.18 8.95
CA ASP A 227 -11.70 -8.13 8.55
C ASP A 227 -11.16 -9.37 7.79
N SER A 228 -9.85 -9.52 7.67
CA SER A 228 -9.15 -10.72 7.18
C SER A 228 -8.83 -11.72 8.30
N GLY A 229 -7.98 -12.72 8.01
CA GLY A 229 -7.29 -13.47 9.03
C GLY A 229 -6.40 -12.58 9.89
N PHE A 230 -6.03 -13.00 11.09
CA PHE A 230 -5.10 -12.24 11.90
C PHE A 230 -3.71 -12.18 11.24
N GLY A 231 -2.94 -11.15 11.61
CA GLY A 231 -1.60 -10.94 11.07
C GLY A 231 -0.52 -11.01 12.16
N PRO A 232 0.72 -10.63 11.84
CA PRO A 232 1.79 -10.56 12.84
C PRO A 232 1.47 -9.63 14.02
N GLU A 233 0.80 -8.49 13.79
CA GLU A 233 0.46 -7.49 14.81
C GLU A 233 -1.00 -7.02 14.76
N ARG A 234 -1.87 -7.74 14.07
CA ARG A 234 -3.28 -7.39 13.84
C ARG A 234 -4.18 -8.52 14.29
N CYS A 235 -5.31 -8.16 14.91
CA CYS A 235 -6.26 -9.14 15.43
C CYS A 235 -7.02 -9.88 14.32
N GLY A 236 -7.17 -9.28 13.14
CA GLY A 236 -8.05 -9.78 12.11
C GLY A 236 -9.51 -9.78 12.54
N ARG A 237 -10.30 -10.64 11.90
CA ARG A 237 -11.74 -10.78 12.15
C ARG A 237 -12.04 -11.26 13.57
N LEU A 238 -12.76 -10.46 14.34
CA LEU A 238 -13.24 -10.79 15.67
C LEU A 238 -14.77 -10.98 15.69
N GLN A 239 -15.26 -11.71 16.67
CA GLN A 239 -16.70 -11.78 16.92
C GLN A 239 -17.18 -10.47 17.55
N ALA A 240 -18.20 -9.83 16.95
CA ALA A 240 -18.66 -8.51 17.37
C ALA A 240 -19.19 -8.49 18.82
N ALA A 241 -20.00 -9.46 19.24
CA ALA A 241 -20.58 -9.45 20.58
C ALA A 241 -19.52 -9.54 21.71
N PRO A 242 -18.53 -10.45 21.67
CA PRO A 242 -17.42 -10.44 22.63
C PRO A 242 -16.59 -9.15 22.59
N LEU A 243 -16.37 -8.56 21.41
CA LEU A 243 -15.65 -7.31 21.28
C LEU A 243 -16.39 -6.16 21.96
N VAL A 244 -17.70 -6.02 21.74
CA VAL A 244 -18.55 -5.03 22.42
C VAL A 244 -18.50 -5.23 23.93
N ALA A 245 -18.64 -6.47 24.41
CA ALA A 245 -18.53 -6.76 25.84
C ALA A 245 -17.16 -6.33 26.41
N LEU A 246 -16.08 -6.56 25.67
CA LEU A 246 -14.73 -6.13 26.08
C LEU A 246 -14.61 -4.60 26.13
N CYS A 247 -15.16 -3.87 25.14
CA CYS A 247 -15.16 -2.40 25.11
C CYS A 247 -15.80 -1.79 26.37
N TYR A 248 -16.91 -2.38 26.82
CA TYR A 248 -17.68 -1.88 27.97
C TYR A 248 -17.33 -2.57 29.30
N SER A 249 -16.32 -3.42 29.33
CA SER A 249 -15.90 -4.13 30.56
C SER A 249 -15.21 -3.28 31.60
N GLY A 250 -14.77 -2.07 31.24
CA GLY A 250 -13.92 -1.23 32.06
C GLY A 250 -12.47 -1.71 32.20
N LYS A 251 -12.11 -2.84 31.53
CA LYS A 251 -10.76 -3.42 31.62
C LYS A 251 -9.70 -2.62 30.85
N TYR A 252 -10.09 -1.95 29.79
CA TYR A 252 -9.22 -1.17 28.93
C TYR A 252 -9.80 0.20 28.64
N THR A 253 -8.95 1.22 28.50
CA THR A 253 -9.33 2.47 27.85
C THR A 253 -9.44 2.27 26.34
N GLU A 254 -10.09 3.19 25.64
CA GLU A 254 -10.19 3.18 24.18
C GLU A 254 -8.81 3.08 23.52
N ALA A 255 -7.83 3.92 23.95
CA ALA A 255 -6.47 3.90 23.41
C ALA A 255 -5.74 2.57 23.65
N GLN A 256 -5.96 1.93 24.82
CA GLN A 256 -5.39 0.62 25.11
C GLN A 256 -6.03 -0.46 24.23
N LEU A 257 -7.35 -0.41 24.01
CA LEU A 257 -8.06 -1.37 23.19
C LEU A 257 -7.71 -1.21 21.71
N ALA A 258 -7.63 0.01 21.20
CA ALA A 258 -7.16 0.30 19.85
C ALA A 258 -5.76 -0.27 19.60
N LYS A 259 -4.85 -0.15 20.59
CA LYS A 259 -3.52 -0.72 20.52
C LYS A 259 -3.52 -2.25 20.65
N LEU A 260 -4.46 -2.82 21.40
CA LEU A 260 -4.64 -4.26 21.55
C LEU A 260 -5.04 -4.91 20.21
N VAL A 261 -5.96 -4.31 19.45
CA VAL A 261 -6.42 -4.86 18.17
C VAL A 261 -5.47 -4.58 17.02
N ARG A 262 -4.71 -3.45 17.09
CA ARG A 262 -3.81 -3.01 16.02
C ARG A 262 -2.45 -2.56 16.57
N GLY A 263 -1.47 -3.47 16.51
CA GLY A 263 -0.08 -3.26 16.97
C GLY A 263 0.38 -4.21 18.08
N ASN A 264 -0.54 -4.73 18.89
CA ASN A 264 -0.24 -5.71 19.95
C ASN A 264 -1.13 -6.96 19.86
N ALA A 265 -1.59 -7.29 18.68
CA ALA A 265 -2.40 -8.48 18.39
C ALA A 265 -1.60 -9.54 17.62
N GLY A 266 -2.29 -10.54 17.12
CA GLY A 266 -1.73 -11.56 16.24
C GLY A 266 -0.60 -12.38 16.84
N LEU A 267 0.41 -12.69 16.04
CA LEU A 267 1.58 -13.44 16.51
C LEU A 267 2.21 -12.79 17.75
N LYS A 268 2.32 -11.46 17.76
CA LYS A 268 2.89 -10.71 18.86
C LYS A 268 2.13 -10.91 20.18
N ALA A 269 0.81 -10.95 20.14
CA ALA A 269 0.01 -11.19 21.35
C ALA A 269 0.16 -12.61 21.90
N HIS A 270 0.27 -13.60 21.01
CA HIS A 270 0.33 -15.01 21.39
C HIS A 270 1.75 -15.48 21.74
N LEU A 271 2.77 -14.94 21.04
CA LEU A 271 4.13 -15.47 21.06
C LEU A 271 5.19 -14.43 21.49
N GLY A 272 4.79 -13.18 21.72
CA GLY A 272 5.71 -12.10 22.11
C GLY A 272 6.50 -11.51 20.94
N THR A 273 6.39 -12.05 19.73
CA THR A 273 7.10 -11.60 18.55
C THR A 273 6.18 -11.50 17.33
N SER A 274 6.44 -10.52 16.46
CA SER A 274 5.81 -10.38 15.14
C SER A 274 6.70 -10.91 13.99
N ASP A 275 7.93 -11.32 14.30
CA ASP A 275 8.86 -11.83 13.29
C ASP A 275 8.59 -13.31 12.99
N VAL A 276 8.07 -13.56 11.79
CA VAL A 276 7.77 -14.93 11.29
C VAL A 276 8.99 -15.85 11.38
N ARG A 277 10.21 -15.34 11.14
CA ARG A 277 11.45 -16.11 11.23
C ARG A 277 11.76 -16.56 12.66
N GLU A 278 11.40 -15.74 13.64
CA GLU A 278 11.55 -16.09 15.05
C GLU A 278 10.53 -17.16 15.45
N VAL A 279 9.29 -17.05 14.99
CA VAL A 279 8.26 -18.08 15.20
C VAL A 279 8.70 -19.42 14.58
N GLU A 280 9.27 -19.42 13.37
CA GLU A 280 9.82 -20.65 12.75
C GLU A 280 10.94 -21.26 13.59
N ARG A 281 11.80 -20.43 14.21
CA ARG A 281 12.84 -20.93 15.14
C ARG A 281 12.26 -21.54 16.41
N MET A 282 11.20 -20.94 16.98
CA MET A 282 10.48 -21.51 18.13
C MET A 282 9.89 -22.88 17.78
N ILE A 283 9.26 -23.01 16.62
CA ILE A 283 8.70 -24.28 16.12
C ILE A 283 9.79 -25.34 15.92
N ALA A 284 10.93 -24.96 15.33
CA ALA A 284 12.09 -25.85 15.16
C ALA A 284 12.67 -26.31 16.50
N GLY A 285 12.55 -25.46 17.53
CA GLY A 285 12.91 -25.77 18.91
C GLY A 285 11.91 -26.67 19.67
N GLY A 286 10.80 -27.06 19.02
CA GLY A 286 9.78 -27.93 19.60
C GLY A 286 8.65 -27.22 20.34
N ASP A 287 8.48 -25.90 20.15
CA ASP A 287 7.37 -25.13 20.74
C ASP A 287 6.04 -25.46 20.02
N GLU A 288 5.23 -26.32 20.64
CA GLU A 288 3.93 -26.74 20.11
C GLU A 288 2.89 -25.62 20.13
N HIS A 289 3.00 -24.64 21.07
CA HIS A 289 2.12 -23.50 21.09
C HIS A 289 2.42 -22.57 19.88
N ALA A 290 3.69 -22.30 19.62
CA ALA A 290 4.09 -21.55 18.43
C ALA A 290 3.64 -22.25 17.14
N ARG A 291 3.76 -23.58 17.06
CA ARG A 291 3.27 -24.36 15.92
C ARG A 291 1.77 -24.18 15.70
N LEU A 292 0.96 -24.27 16.77
CA LEU A 292 -0.48 -24.11 16.71
C LEU A 292 -0.86 -22.70 16.21
N ILE A 293 -0.26 -21.65 16.80
CA ILE A 293 -0.55 -20.27 16.43
C ILE A 293 -0.14 -19.97 14.98
N PHE A 294 1.01 -20.49 14.55
CA PHE A 294 1.49 -20.34 13.18
C PHE A 294 0.59 -21.06 12.16
N SER A 295 0.14 -22.26 12.50
CA SER A 295 -0.84 -23.00 11.68
C SER A 295 -2.17 -22.25 11.60
N ALA A 296 -2.65 -21.70 12.71
CA ALA A 296 -3.88 -20.91 12.76
C ALA A 296 -3.77 -19.60 11.94
N LEU A 297 -2.59 -18.98 11.89
CA LEU A 297 -2.33 -17.83 11.02
C LEU A 297 -2.59 -18.20 9.56
N GLY A 298 -1.91 -19.22 9.03
CA GLY A 298 -2.08 -19.66 7.63
C GLY A 298 -3.51 -20.08 7.32
N TYR A 299 -4.13 -20.85 8.22
CA TYR A 299 -5.52 -21.27 8.11
C TYR A 299 -6.50 -20.08 8.03
N SER A 300 -6.32 -19.05 8.89
CA SER A 300 -7.21 -17.90 8.91
C SER A 300 -7.08 -17.03 7.66
N LEU A 301 -5.86 -16.93 7.12
CA LEU A 301 -5.57 -16.19 5.87
C LEU A 301 -6.13 -16.92 4.65
N ALA A 302 -6.00 -18.24 4.60
CA ALA A 302 -6.57 -19.07 3.54
C ALA A 302 -8.10 -18.94 3.45
N LYS A 303 -8.79 -18.81 4.59
CA LYS A 303 -10.24 -18.55 4.60
C LYS A 303 -10.60 -17.25 3.90
N GLY A 304 -9.83 -16.17 4.10
CA GLY A 304 -10.06 -14.91 3.40
C GLY A 304 -9.94 -15.03 1.87
N ILE A 305 -9.01 -15.86 1.39
CA ILE A 305 -8.91 -16.19 -0.04
C ILE A 305 -10.16 -16.95 -0.51
N GLY A 306 -10.60 -17.95 0.23
CA GLY A 306 -11.82 -18.72 -0.07
C GLY A 306 -13.07 -17.85 -0.10
N ASP A 307 -13.22 -16.95 0.87
CA ASP A 307 -14.33 -16.00 0.91
C ASP A 307 -14.38 -15.15 -0.38
N LEU A 308 -13.25 -14.57 -0.82
CA LEU A 308 -13.19 -13.76 -2.05
C LEU A 308 -13.38 -14.58 -3.33
N ALA A 309 -12.98 -15.86 -3.33
CA ALA A 309 -13.21 -16.73 -4.48
C ALA A 309 -14.70 -16.95 -4.75
N THR A 310 -15.55 -16.90 -3.71
CA THR A 310 -17.01 -17.04 -3.87
C THR A 310 -17.62 -15.87 -4.65
N VAL A 311 -17.07 -14.67 -4.54
CA VAL A 311 -17.54 -13.46 -5.24
C VAL A 311 -17.52 -13.66 -6.77
N VAL A 312 -16.55 -14.38 -7.26
CA VAL A 312 -16.39 -14.69 -8.68
C VAL A 312 -16.74 -16.14 -9.03
N SER A 313 -17.45 -16.84 -8.14
CA SER A 313 -17.87 -18.26 -8.32
C SER A 313 -16.69 -19.20 -8.63
N GLY A 314 -15.54 -18.98 -7.99
CA GLY A 314 -14.32 -19.73 -8.15
C GLY A 314 -13.56 -19.48 -9.48
N LYS A 315 -14.00 -18.54 -10.30
CA LYS A 315 -13.34 -18.21 -11.59
C LYS A 315 -12.15 -17.29 -11.34
N VAL A 316 -11.06 -17.86 -10.89
CA VAL A 316 -9.80 -17.17 -10.56
C VAL A 316 -8.70 -17.70 -11.48
N ASP A 317 -7.97 -16.79 -12.17
CA ASP A 317 -6.83 -17.17 -13.00
C ASP A 317 -5.63 -17.58 -12.17
N ARG A 318 -5.31 -16.80 -11.11
CA ARG A 318 -4.21 -17.06 -10.15
C ARG A 318 -4.54 -16.50 -8.77
N ILE A 319 -4.00 -17.18 -7.77
CA ILE A 319 -3.85 -16.65 -6.41
C ILE A 319 -2.39 -16.22 -6.26
N ILE A 320 -2.14 -15.01 -5.73
CA ILE A 320 -0.79 -14.47 -5.57
C ILE A 320 -0.53 -14.21 -4.09
N LEU A 321 0.57 -14.75 -3.56
CA LEU A 321 1.06 -14.48 -2.21
C LEU A 321 2.27 -13.56 -2.31
N THR A 322 2.19 -12.36 -1.69
CA THR A 322 3.23 -11.33 -1.77
C THR A 322 3.50 -10.70 -0.40
N GLY A 323 4.42 -9.74 -0.33
CA GLY A 323 4.85 -9.11 0.92
C GLY A 323 6.04 -9.81 1.57
N GLY A 324 6.59 -9.20 2.62
CA GLY A 324 7.82 -9.68 3.25
C GLY A 324 7.70 -11.06 3.90
N ALA A 325 6.56 -11.37 4.54
CA ALA A 325 6.36 -12.67 5.17
C ALA A 325 6.09 -13.80 4.15
N ALA A 326 5.85 -13.49 2.87
CA ALA A 326 5.75 -14.49 1.81
C ALA A 326 7.09 -15.19 1.51
N HIS A 327 8.23 -14.70 2.02
CA HIS A 327 9.50 -15.42 1.98
C HIS A 327 9.48 -16.69 2.85
N SER A 328 8.58 -16.80 3.83
CA SER A 328 8.40 -18.01 4.64
C SER A 328 7.74 -19.11 3.82
N LYS A 329 8.52 -20.12 3.43
CA LYS A 329 8.01 -21.29 2.72
C LYS A 329 7.03 -22.11 3.56
N ALA A 330 7.21 -22.10 4.90
CA ALA A 330 6.31 -22.81 5.80
C ALA A 330 4.94 -22.12 5.85
N LEU A 331 4.91 -20.77 5.94
CA LEU A 331 3.65 -20.01 5.94
C LEU A 331 2.94 -20.12 4.57
N THR A 332 3.65 -19.86 3.48
CA THR A 332 3.07 -19.95 2.14
C THR A 332 2.62 -21.36 1.80
N GLY A 333 3.39 -22.40 2.16
CA GLY A 333 3.00 -23.80 1.98
C GLY A 333 1.74 -24.17 2.76
N ASN A 334 1.60 -23.69 4.01
CA ASN A 334 0.38 -23.87 4.80
C ASN A 334 -0.83 -23.21 4.10
N ILE A 335 -0.71 -21.96 3.62
CA ILE A 335 -1.80 -21.28 2.91
C ILE A 335 -2.14 -22.03 1.61
N ILE A 336 -1.13 -22.38 0.81
CA ILE A 336 -1.29 -23.05 -0.50
C ILE A 336 -2.10 -24.35 -0.33
N SER A 337 -1.77 -25.17 0.66
CA SER A 337 -2.46 -26.46 0.90
C SER A 337 -3.97 -26.32 1.13
N HIS A 338 -4.42 -25.12 1.53
CA HIS A 338 -5.84 -24.84 1.75
C HIS A 338 -6.55 -24.24 0.53
N VAL A 339 -5.82 -23.64 -0.43
CA VAL A 339 -6.43 -22.82 -1.50
C VAL A 339 -6.07 -23.26 -2.92
N GLU A 340 -5.10 -24.16 -3.12
CA GLU A 340 -4.63 -24.61 -4.45
C GLU A 340 -5.73 -25.28 -5.28
N TRP A 341 -6.78 -25.76 -4.66
CA TRP A 341 -7.96 -26.29 -5.33
C TRP A 341 -8.82 -25.21 -6.02
N ILE A 342 -8.68 -23.92 -5.65
CA ILE A 342 -9.39 -22.79 -6.26
C ILE A 342 -8.72 -22.40 -7.58
N ALA A 343 -7.41 -22.16 -7.55
CA ALA A 343 -6.59 -21.75 -8.69
C ALA A 343 -5.10 -22.01 -8.40
N PRO A 344 -4.24 -22.06 -9.43
CA PRO A 344 -2.79 -22.11 -9.22
C PRO A 344 -2.31 -20.91 -8.40
N VAL A 345 -1.36 -21.18 -7.48
CA VAL A 345 -0.82 -20.18 -6.55
C VAL A 345 0.59 -19.77 -6.97
N GLU A 346 0.80 -18.47 -7.08
CA GLU A 346 2.12 -17.87 -7.35
C GLU A 346 2.65 -17.18 -6.08
N VAL A 347 3.90 -17.47 -5.72
CA VAL A 347 4.56 -16.80 -4.59
C VAL A 347 5.50 -15.75 -5.14
N MET A 348 5.10 -14.49 -5.04
CA MET A 348 5.84 -13.31 -5.46
C MET A 348 6.26 -12.51 -4.23
N ALA A 349 7.16 -13.12 -3.43
CA ALA A 349 7.59 -12.57 -2.13
C ALA A 349 8.33 -11.24 -2.27
N GLY A 350 8.13 -10.35 -1.31
CA GLY A 350 8.75 -9.03 -1.25
C GLY A 350 7.77 -7.88 -1.42
N GLU A 351 8.30 -6.68 -1.32
CA GLU A 351 7.57 -5.43 -1.52
C GLU A 351 8.12 -4.73 -2.77
N TYR A 352 7.26 -4.56 -3.76
CA TYR A 352 7.61 -3.94 -5.04
C TYR A 352 7.01 -2.54 -5.17
N GLU A 353 6.91 -1.82 -4.05
CA GLU A 353 6.25 -0.51 -4.01
C GLU A 353 7.01 0.56 -4.81
N LEU A 354 8.35 0.54 -4.79
CA LEU A 354 9.15 1.51 -5.53
C LEU A 354 9.05 1.28 -7.04
N GLU A 355 9.12 0.03 -7.47
CA GLU A 355 8.93 -0.37 -8.87
C GLU A 355 7.50 -0.06 -9.35
N ALA A 356 6.50 -0.30 -8.50
CA ALA A 356 5.11 0.00 -8.81
C ALA A 356 4.87 1.50 -9.03
N LEU A 357 5.45 2.33 -8.16
CA LEU A 357 5.41 3.79 -8.29
C LEU A 357 6.12 4.25 -9.57
N ALA A 358 7.33 3.74 -9.83
CA ALA A 358 8.10 4.06 -11.03
C ALA A 358 7.33 3.68 -12.32
N SER A 359 6.81 2.44 -12.39
CA SER A 359 6.02 1.97 -13.53
C SER A 359 4.75 2.79 -13.75
N GLY A 360 4.09 3.20 -12.66
CA GLY A 360 2.92 4.09 -12.72
C GLY A 360 3.27 5.45 -13.31
N ALA A 361 4.32 6.08 -12.81
CA ALA A 361 4.80 7.37 -13.33
C ALA A 361 5.28 7.25 -14.79
N LEU A 362 5.91 6.15 -15.15
CA LEU A 362 6.38 5.89 -16.51
C LEU A 362 5.22 5.82 -17.51
N ARG A 363 4.11 5.14 -17.16
CA ARG A 363 2.89 5.14 -18.00
C ARG A 363 2.32 6.54 -18.20
N VAL A 364 2.37 7.37 -17.16
CA VAL A 364 1.94 8.78 -17.28
C VAL A 364 2.87 9.56 -18.21
N LEU A 365 4.20 9.43 -18.06
CA LEU A 365 5.17 10.10 -18.92
C LEU A 365 5.04 9.69 -20.39
N ARG A 366 4.70 8.43 -20.65
CA ARG A 366 4.45 7.90 -22.02
C ARG A 366 3.06 8.21 -22.57
N GLY A 367 2.18 8.82 -21.77
CA GLY A 367 0.80 9.12 -22.18
C GLY A 367 -0.10 7.89 -22.27
N GLU A 368 0.34 6.76 -21.73
CA GLU A 368 -0.44 5.51 -21.62
C GLU A 368 -1.50 5.57 -20.54
N GLU A 369 -1.27 6.42 -19.53
CA GLU A 369 -2.18 6.68 -18.42
C GLU A 369 -2.28 8.20 -18.19
N LYS A 370 -3.51 8.67 -17.98
CA LYS A 370 -3.76 10.08 -17.67
C LYS A 370 -3.96 10.24 -16.15
N PRO A 371 -3.23 11.13 -15.45
CA PRO A 371 -3.43 11.33 -14.05
C PRO A 371 -4.79 11.94 -13.74
N HIS A 372 -5.39 11.51 -12.65
CA HIS A 372 -6.59 12.11 -12.09
C HIS A 372 -6.29 13.47 -11.44
N THR A 373 -7.30 14.32 -11.37
CA THR A 373 -7.23 15.58 -10.63
C THR A 373 -7.94 15.40 -9.29
N PHE A 374 -7.23 15.62 -8.20
CA PHE A 374 -7.86 15.67 -6.88
C PHE A 374 -8.58 16.98 -6.68
N VAL A 375 -9.83 16.92 -6.24
CA VAL A 375 -10.68 18.10 -5.97
C VAL A 375 -11.14 18.07 -4.52
N TRP A 376 -10.92 19.18 -3.81
CA TRP A 376 -11.37 19.35 -2.45
C TRP A 376 -11.98 20.72 -2.24
N ASN A 377 -13.22 20.75 -1.77
CA ASN A 377 -14.01 21.98 -1.67
C ASN A 377 -13.98 22.61 -0.26
N GLY A 378 -13.15 22.07 0.66
CA GLY A 378 -13.02 22.56 2.02
C GLY A 378 -13.91 21.86 3.01
#